data_47021b0b1850b68f96139ff4ef5c06ed
#
_entry.id   47021b0b1850b68f96139ff4ef5c06ed
#
_cell.length_a   1.000
_cell.length_b   1.000
_cell.length_c   1.000
_cell.angle_alpha   90.00
_cell.angle_beta   90.00
_cell.angle_gamma   90.00
#
_symmetry.space_group_name_H-M   'P 1'
#
loop_
_entity.id
_entity.type
_entity.pdbx_description
1 polymer ?
#
loop_
_entity_poly.entity_id
_entity_poly.type
_entity_poly.pdbx_seq_one_letter_code
_entity_poly.pdbx_strand_id
1 'polypeptide(L)'
;MGGRRILDRVVDVLERAAGSPPLLVANAADAAQWRPDLAVVPDVLPGHGSLGGILTAVETAGAALCVAWDMPFVSADLLAALAAGLAAADAVVPESDSRRGLEPLCAAYGPACGPAIRAAIARGDARAIGFHGEVRVARLPRAAVLQYGDPAVLFFNVNTPDDLARAEVICRNHASFR
;
A
#
# COMPACT_ATOMS: atom_id res chain seq x y z
N MET A 1 -13.83 13.00 -1.82
CA MET A 1 -14.68 11.84 -2.16
C MET A 1 -15.65 11.59 -1.01
N GLY A 2 -16.95 11.73 -1.24
CA GLY A 2 -17.95 11.65 -0.16
C GLY A 2 -17.68 12.62 1.01
N GLY A 3 -17.23 13.83 0.73
CA GLY A 3 -16.87 14.84 1.74
C GLY A 3 -15.56 14.60 2.51
N ARG A 4 -14.82 13.52 2.20
CA ARG A 4 -13.54 13.17 2.87
C ARG A 4 -12.40 13.11 1.85
N ARG A 5 -11.19 13.47 2.27
CA ARG A 5 -9.97 13.30 1.46
C ARG A 5 -9.68 11.80 1.29
N ILE A 6 -9.03 11.43 0.18
CA ILE A 6 -8.61 10.04 -0.06
C ILE A 6 -7.60 9.60 1.00
N LEU A 7 -6.61 10.44 1.30
CA LEU A 7 -5.62 10.17 2.34
C LEU A 7 -6.27 9.82 3.69
N ASP A 8 -7.31 10.55 4.12
CA ASP A 8 -7.99 10.27 5.38
C ASP A 8 -8.67 8.90 5.40
N ARG A 9 -9.18 8.45 4.24
CA ARG A 9 -9.77 7.10 4.10
C ARG A 9 -8.72 6.01 4.23
N VAL A 10 -7.58 6.17 3.56
CA VAL A 10 -6.47 5.20 3.60
C VAL A 10 -5.90 5.11 5.01
N VAL A 11 -5.71 6.25 5.68
CA VAL A 11 -5.24 6.30 7.09
C VAL A 11 -6.18 5.54 8.01
N ASP A 12 -7.49 5.80 7.95
CA ASP A 12 -8.47 5.11 8.81
C ASP A 12 -8.50 3.59 8.58
N VAL A 13 -8.30 3.16 7.33
CA VAL A 13 -8.28 1.73 6.99
C VAL A 13 -7.02 1.07 7.52
N LEU A 14 -5.85 1.72 7.37
CA LEU A 14 -4.57 1.23 7.91
C LEU A 14 -4.61 1.17 9.44
N GLU A 15 -5.12 2.21 10.10
CA GLU A 15 -5.24 2.25 11.55
C GLU A 15 -6.13 1.11 12.08
N ARG A 16 -7.26 0.85 11.43
CA ARG A 16 -8.12 -0.29 11.78
C ARG A 16 -7.44 -1.64 11.57
N ALA A 17 -6.65 -1.79 10.52
CA ALA A 17 -5.98 -3.03 10.19
C ALA A 17 -4.78 -3.32 11.11
N ALA A 18 -4.01 -2.28 11.45
CA ALA A 18 -2.78 -2.39 12.22
C ALA A 18 -2.97 -2.14 13.73
N GLY A 19 -4.08 -1.53 14.15
CA GLY A 19 -4.35 -1.15 15.55
C GLY A 19 -3.48 0.00 16.06
N SER A 20 -2.80 0.73 15.17
CA SER A 20 -1.93 1.86 15.50
C SER A 20 -1.93 2.90 14.37
N PRO A 21 -1.65 4.18 14.68
CA PRO A 21 -1.55 5.22 13.65
C PRO A 21 -0.49 4.85 12.59
N PRO A 22 -0.80 5.02 11.29
CA PRO A 22 0.15 4.74 10.23
C PRO A 22 1.24 5.82 10.14
N LEU A 23 2.34 5.45 9.51
CA LEU A 23 3.41 6.35 9.11
C LEU A 23 3.13 6.89 7.71
N LEU A 24 3.32 8.18 7.49
CA LEU A 24 3.25 8.80 6.17
C LEU A 24 4.67 8.90 5.58
N VAL A 25 4.95 8.12 4.54
CA VAL A 25 6.19 8.24 3.77
C VAL A 25 5.98 9.24 2.65
N ALA A 26 6.61 10.41 2.75
CA ALA A 26 6.46 11.50 1.77
C ALA A 26 7.67 12.43 1.75
N ASN A 27 8.03 12.91 0.54
CA ASN A 27 9.17 13.80 0.32
C ASN A 27 8.76 15.27 0.12
N ALA A 28 7.47 15.58 0.08
CA ALA A 28 6.99 16.94 -0.07
C ALA A 28 7.28 17.76 1.19
N ALA A 29 7.75 19.00 1.00
CA ALA A 29 8.13 19.88 2.12
C ALA A 29 6.95 20.21 3.06
N ASP A 30 5.73 20.17 2.54
CA ASP A 30 4.49 20.43 3.27
C ASP A 30 3.79 19.16 3.78
N ALA A 31 4.37 17.97 3.58
CA ALA A 31 3.75 16.69 3.91
C ALA A 31 3.28 16.60 5.38
N ALA A 32 4.00 17.22 6.32
CA ALA A 32 3.60 17.29 7.72
C ALA A 32 2.28 18.06 7.95
N GLN A 33 1.85 18.89 6.99
CA GLN A 33 0.59 19.62 7.07
C GLN A 33 -0.60 18.79 6.55
N TRP A 34 -0.35 17.73 5.77
CA TRP A 34 -1.42 16.92 5.19
C TRP A 34 -2.21 16.16 6.27
N ARG A 35 -1.51 15.64 7.26
CA ARG A 35 -2.04 14.96 8.45
C ARG A 35 -1.10 15.25 9.63
N PRO A 36 -1.31 16.36 10.34
CA PRO A 36 -0.42 16.80 11.44
C PRO A 36 -0.36 15.85 12.64
N ASP A 37 -1.31 14.93 12.72
CA ASP A 37 -1.42 13.88 13.72
C ASP A 37 -0.56 12.64 13.41
N LEU A 38 0.01 12.55 12.20
CA LEU A 38 0.84 11.42 11.77
C LEU A 38 2.32 11.77 11.74
N ALA A 39 3.15 10.79 12.05
CA ALA A 39 4.58 10.89 11.79
C ALA A 39 4.85 10.87 10.28
N VAL A 40 5.65 11.82 9.80
CA VAL A 40 6.06 11.91 8.40
C VAL A 40 7.55 11.58 8.31
N VAL A 41 7.91 10.68 7.40
CA VAL A 41 9.29 10.27 7.14
C VAL A 41 9.59 10.42 5.65
N PRO A 42 10.69 11.12 5.27
CA PRO A 42 11.12 11.16 3.88
C PRO A 42 11.74 9.82 3.47
N ASP A 43 11.80 9.56 2.16
CA ASP A 43 12.46 8.37 1.63
C ASP A 43 13.92 8.28 2.10
N VAL A 44 14.31 7.13 2.66
CA VAL A 44 15.71 6.85 3.04
C VAL A 44 16.64 6.82 1.84
N LEU A 45 16.12 6.51 0.66
CA LEU A 45 16.79 6.60 -0.64
C LEU A 45 15.88 7.35 -1.63
N PRO A 46 15.99 8.68 -1.75
CA PRO A 46 15.18 9.47 -2.67
C PRO A 46 15.38 9.08 -4.14
N GLY A 47 14.35 9.26 -4.95
CA GLY A 47 14.42 9.04 -6.40
C GLY A 47 14.13 7.62 -6.85
N HIS A 48 13.75 6.71 -5.94
CA HIS A 48 13.45 5.31 -6.27
C HIS A 48 11.94 4.99 -6.28
N GLY A 49 11.09 6.03 -6.30
CA GLY A 49 9.64 5.90 -6.42
C GLY A 49 9.03 4.94 -5.39
N SER A 50 8.09 4.10 -5.82
CA SER A 50 7.40 3.16 -4.95
C SER A 50 8.33 2.20 -4.19
N LEU A 51 9.46 1.80 -4.82
CA LEU A 51 10.42 0.91 -4.18
C LEU A 51 11.14 1.60 -3.02
N GLY A 52 11.47 2.89 -3.15
CA GLY A 52 12.04 3.72 -2.08
C GLY A 52 11.07 3.87 -0.91
N GLY A 53 9.77 4.09 -1.20
CA GLY A 53 8.74 4.17 -0.17
C GLY A 53 8.56 2.87 0.61
N ILE A 54 8.55 1.72 -0.06
CA ILE A 54 8.49 0.39 0.60
C ILE A 54 9.73 0.19 1.48
N LEU A 55 10.93 0.50 0.98
CA LEU A 55 12.16 0.43 1.75
C LEU A 55 12.09 1.26 3.03
N THR A 56 11.65 2.51 2.89
CA THR A 56 11.52 3.44 4.03
C THR A 56 10.57 2.90 5.08
N ALA A 57 9.42 2.39 4.66
CA ALA A 57 8.43 1.80 5.56
C ALA A 57 9.01 0.60 6.34
N VAL A 58 9.67 -0.33 5.64
CA VAL A 58 10.28 -1.52 6.24
C VAL A 58 11.42 -1.15 7.19
N GLU A 59 12.31 -0.24 6.81
CA GLU A 59 13.44 0.15 7.66
C GLU A 59 13.00 0.95 8.89
N THR A 60 11.89 1.70 8.79
CA THR A 60 11.38 2.48 9.92
C THR A 60 10.58 1.61 10.90
N ALA A 61 9.76 0.68 10.38
CA ALA A 61 8.82 -0.10 11.20
C ALA A 61 9.27 -1.56 11.45
N GLY A 62 10.29 -2.05 10.73
CA GLY A 62 10.71 -3.47 10.74
C GLY A 62 9.78 -4.34 9.87
N ALA A 63 8.49 -4.35 10.14
CA ALA A 63 7.47 -4.94 9.29
C ALA A 63 6.39 -3.89 8.99
N ALA A 64 5.91 -3.82 7.75
CA ALA A 64 5.02 -2.77 7.32
C ALA A 64 3.88 -3.27 6.42
N LEU A 65 2.67 -2.74 6.64
CA LEU A 65 1.61 -2.70 5.65
C LEU A 65 1.82 -1.45 4.80
N CYS A 66 2.05 -1.61 3.51
CA CYS A 66 2.23 -0.50 2.58
C CYS A 66 0.96 -0.35 1.73
N VAL A 67 0.36 0.83 1.77
CA VAL A 67 -0.79 1.20 0.93
C VAL A 67 -0.51 2.53 0.25
N ALA A 68 -0.73 2.60 -1.06
CA ALA A 68 -0.65 3.86 -1.79
C ALA A 68 -1.79 4.79 -1.35
N TRP A 69 -1.46 6.07 -1.14
CA TRP A 69 -2.41 7.06 -0.62
C TRP A 69 -3.56 7.39 -1.58
N ASP A 70 -3.45 6.98 -2.85
CA ASP A 70 -4.44 7.15 -3.91
C ASP A 70 -5.37 5.94 -4.10
N MET A 71 -5.35 4.95 -3.17
CA MET A 71 -6.23 3.77 -3.15
C MET A 71 -7.38 3.91 -2.13
N PRO A 72 -8.47 4.61 -2.45
CA PRO A 72 -9.51 4.97 -1.47
C PRO A 72 -10.40 3.83 -1.00
N PHE A 73 -10.35 2.66 -1.64
CA PHE A 73 -11.29 1.55 -1.42
C PHE A 73 -10.65 0.30 -0.83
N VAL A 74 -9.40 0.38 -0.39
CA VAL A 74 -8.72 -0.75 0.28
C VAL A 74 -9.51 -1.18 1.52
N SER A 75 -9.59 -2.49 1.75
CA SER A 75 -10.29 -3.09 2.89
C SER A 75 -9.36 -3.33 4.07
N ALA A 76 -9.80 -2.98 5.29
CA ALA A 76 -9.04 -3.28 6.51
C ALA A 76 -8.87 -4.78 6.73
N ASP A 77 -9.88 -5.59 6.38
CA ASP A 77 -9.83 -7.05 6.52
C ASP A 77 -8.81 -7.65 5.53
N LEU A 78 -8.72 -7.12 4.30
CA LEU A 78 -7.66 -7.51 3.36
C LEU A 78 -6.28 -7.20 3.94
N LEU A 79 -6.07 -5.99 4.45
CA LEU A 79 -4.79 -5.58 5.03
C LEU A 79 -4.41 -6.44 6.25
N ALA A 80 -5.36 -6.76 7.12
CA ALA A 80 -5.15 -7.65 8.26
C ALA A 80 -4.74 -9.06 7.80
N ALA A 81 -5.37 -9.59 6.74
CA ALA A 81 -5.02 -10.89 6.17
C ALA A 81 -3.60 -10.88 5.56
N LEU A 82 -3.21 -9.79 4.86
CA LEU A 82 -1.86 -9.63 4.33
C LEU A 82 -0.82 -9.59 5.47
N ALA A 83 -1.09 -8.85 6.54
CA ALA A 83 -0.21 -8.78 7.71
C ALA A 83 -0.04 -10.13 8.38
N ALA A 84 -1.13 -10.87 8.58
CA ALA A 84 -1.11 -12.21 9.17
C ALA A 84 -0.26 -13.20 8.36
N GLY A 85 -0.23 -13.05 7.04
CA GLY A 85 0.56 -13.89 6.12
C GLY A 85 2.07 -13.75 6.31
N LEU A 86 2.57 -12.68 6.93
CA LEU A 86 4.00 -12.51 7.26
C LEU A 86 4.52 -13.55 8.26
N ALA A 87 3.65 -14.27 8.95
CA ALA A 87 4.07 -15.39 9.80
C ALA A 87 4.76 -16.52 8.99
N ALA A 88 4.45 -16.64 7.69
CA ALA A 88 4.95 -17.71 6.82
C ALA A 88 5.80 -17.22 5.64
N ALA A 89 5.86 -15.91 5.40
CA ALA A 89 6.53 -15.31 4.24
C ALA A 89 7.24 -14.01 4.63
N ASP A 90 8.18 -13.57 3.80
CA ASP A 90 8.89 -12.31 3.99
C ASP A 90 8.12 -11.13 3.37
N ALA A 91 7.29 -11.40 2.36
CA ALA A 91 6.32 -10.47 1.78
C ALA A 91 5.02 -11.18 1.43
N VAL A 92 3.90 -10.48 1.54
CA VAL A 92 2.57 -10.96 1.13
C VAL A 92 1.94 -9.93 0.21
N VAL A 93 1.72 -10.30 -1.06
CA VAL A 93 1.27 -9.38 -2.11
C VAL A 93 0.01 -9.95 -2.78
N PRO A 94 -1.09 -9.19 -2.87
CA PRO A 94 -2.30 -9.67 -3.51
C PRO A 94 -2.17 -9.67 -5.04
N GLU A 95 -2.79 -10.68 -5.67
CA GLU A 95 -2.98 -10.71 -7.12
C GLU A 95 -4.12 -9.76 -7.53
N SER A 96 -3.95 -9.14 -8.70
CA SER A 96 -4.91 -8.20 -9.27
C SER A 96 -5.00 -8.35 -10.78
N ASP A 97 -5.98 -7.64 -11.37
CA ASP A 97 -6.11 -7.51 -12.82
C ASP A 97 -5.19 -6.43 -13.42
N SER A 98 -4.28 -5.86 -12.61
CA SER A 98 -3.29 -4.90 -13.09
C SER A 98 -2.33 -5.53 -14.11
N ARG A 99 -1.71 -4.71 -14.96
CA ARG A 99 -0.77 -5.17 -15.98
C ARG A 99 0.37 -6.06 -15.42
N ARG A 100 0.69 -5.92 -14.14
CA ARG A 100 1.73 -6.70 -13.46
C ARG A 100 1.18 -7.91 -12.72
N GLY A 101 -0.14 -8.06 -12.64
CA GLY A 101 -0.82 -9.14 -11.92
C GLY A 101 -0.69 -9.09 -10.40
N LEU A 102 -0.06 -8.06 -9.83
CA LEU A 102 0.21 -7.89 -8.41
C LEU A 102 0.02 -6.43 -7.98
N GLU A 103 -0.34 -6.20 -6.69
CA GLU A 103 -0.46 -4.88 -6.10
C GLU A 103 0.59 -4.64 -5.00
N PRO A 104 1.82 -4.28 -5.36
CA PRO A 104 2.90 -4.09 -4.39
C PRO A 104 2.69 -2.88 -3.47
N LEU A 105 1.81 -1.94 -3.83
CA LEU A 105 1.42 -0.82 -2.99
C LEU A 105 0.07 -1.03 -2.28
N CYS A 106 -0.33 -2.29 -2.11
CA CYS A 106 -1.33 -2.74 -1.16
C CYS A 106 -0.86 -4.11 -0.64
N ALA A 107 0.23 -4.14 0.14
CA ALA A 107 0.95 -5.36 0.48
C ALA A 107 1.59 -5.28 1.87
N ALA A 108 1.96 -6.43 2.42
CA ALA A 108 2.71 -6.55 3.66
C ALA A 108 4.16 -6.98 3.39
N TYR A 109 5.11 -6.35 4.07
CA TYR A 109 6.54 -6.57 3.93
C TYR A 109 7.20 -6.75 5.29
N GLY A 110 7.96 -7.83 5.45
CA GLY A 110 8.75 -8.12 6.64
C GLY A 110 10.18 -7.57 6.54
N PRO A 111 10.96 -7.66 7.64
CA PRO A 111 12.28 -7.04 7.74
C PRO A 111 13.30 -7.59 6.72
N ALA A 112 13.16 -8.83 6.27
CA ALA A 112 14.02 -9.43 5.24
C ALA A 112 13.94 -8.69 3.89
N CYS A 113 12.87 -7.95 3.63
CA CYS A 113 12.70 -7.18 2.41
C CYS A 113 13.66 -5.97 2.32
N GLY A 114 14.05 -5.35 3.44
CA GLY A 114 14.93 -4.18 3.44
C GLY A 114 16.26 -4.41 2.71
N PRO A 115 17.09 -5.38 3.12
CA PRO A 115 18.33 -5.72 2.42
C PRO A 115 18.14 -6.10 0.95
N ALA A 116 17.07 -6.86 0.63
CA ALA A 116 16.76 -7.28 -0.74
C ALA A 116 16.37 -6.07 -1.62
N ILE A 117 15.61 -5.12 -1.10
CA ILE A 117 15.27 -3.88 -1.81
C ILE A 117 16.53 -3.04 -2.06
N ARG A 118 17.41 -2.88 -1.07
CA ARG A 118 18.67 -2.16 -1.26
C ARG A 118 19.54 -2.81 -2.35
N ALA A 119 19.61 -4.13 -2.38
CA ALA A 119 20.33 -4.86 -3.42
C ALA A 119 19.69 -4.64 -4.81
N ALA A 120 18.36 -4.64 -4.93
CA ALA A 120 17.64 -4.34 -6.17
C ALA A 120 17.95 -2.92 -6.66
N ILE A 121 17.87 -1.93 -5.79
CA ILE A 121 18.21 -0.53 -6.10
C ILE A 121 19.66 -0.40 -6.58
N ALA A 122 20.60 -1.05 -5.88
CA ALA A 122 22.02 -1.02 -6.25
C ALA A 122 22.30 -1.61 -7.64
N ARG A 123 21.46 -2.56 -8.10
CA ARG A 123 21.53 -3.13 -9.47
C ARG A 123 20.80 -2.28 -10.53
N GLY A 124 20.20 -1.16 -10.13
CA GLY A 124 19.40 -0.31 -11.01
C GLY A 124 17.98 -0.86 -11.30
N ASP A 125 17.48 -1.84 -10.54
CA ASP A 125 16.12 -2.34 -10.67
C ASP A 125 15.18 -1.49 -9.80
N ALA A 126 14.51 -0.51 -10.42
CA ALA A 126 13.57 0.39 -9.74
C ALA A 126 12.12 -0.13 -9.69
N ARG A 127 11.86 -1.36 -10.15
CA ARG A 127 10.50 -1.94 -10.10
C ARG A 127 10.12 -2.26 -8.67
N ALA A 128 8.88 -1.95 -8.29
CA ALA A 128 8.36 -2.25 -6.94
C ALA A 128 8.42 -3.75 -6.55
N ILE A 129 8.53 -4.64 -7.54
CA ILE A 129 8.66 -6.10 -7.38
C ILE A 129 10.07 -6.62 -7.70
N GLY A 130 11.05 -5.74 -7.96
CA GLY A 130 12.39 -6.10 -8.44
C GLY A 130 13.20 -6.97 -7.48
N PHE A 131 12.84 -6.97 -6.19
CA PHE A 131 13.49 -7.76 -5.14
C PHE A 131 12.77 -9.07 -4.81
N HIS A 132 11.60 -9.34 -5.41
CA HIS A 132 10.77 -10.51 -5.06
C HIS A 132 11.46 -11.87 -5.27
N GLY A 133 12.45 -11.93 -6.14
CA GLY A 133 13.23 -13.16 -6.35
C GLY A 133 14.24 -13.48 -5.23
N GLU A 134 14.45 -12.54 -4.29
CA GLU A 134 15.45 -12.64 -3.22
C GLU A 134 14.83 -12.91 -1.84
N VAL A 135 13.50 -12.94 -1.76
CA VAL A 135 12.75 -13.15 -0.53
C VAL A 135 11.60 -14.12 -0.75
N ARG A 136 11.06 -14.70 0.33
CA ARG A 136 9.89 -15.58 0.24
C ARG A 136 8.63 -14.72 0.09
N VAL A 137 8.08 -14.67 -1.12
CA VAL A 137 6.86 -13.94 -1.43
C VAL A 137 5.67 -14.89 -1.45
N ALA A 138 4.72 -14.71 -0.55
CA ALA A 138 3.40 -15.31 -0.64
C ALA A 138 2.51 -14.40 -1.51
N ARG A 139 1.88 -14.99 -2.53
CA ARG A 139 0.86 -14.31 -3.32
C ARG A 139 -0.51 -14.65 -2.74
N LEU A 140 -1.30 -13.65 -2.40
CA LEU A 140 -2.70 -13.86 -2.07
C LEU A 140 -3.47 -14.00 -3.38
N PRO A 141 -3.98 -15.20 -3.74
CA PRO A 141 -4.60 -15.42 -5.04
C PRO A 141 -5.82 -14.51 -5.24
N ARG A 142 -6.07 -14.10 -6.49
CA ARG A 142 -7.23 -13.25 -6.85
C ARG A 142 -8.55 -13.80 -6.31
N ALA A 143 -8.74 -15.12 -6.34
CA ALA A 143 -9.93 -15.76 -5.78
C ALA A 143 -10.08 -15.55 -4.26
N ALA A 144 -8.97 -15.46 -3.52
CA ALA A 144 -9.00 -15.12 -2.11
C ALA A 144 -9.24 -13.62 -1.88
N VAL A 145 -8.69 -12.74 -2.74
CA VAL A 145 -8.95 -11.29 -2.68
C VAL A 145 -10.44 -10.97 -2.82
N LEU A 146 -11.18 -11.72 -3.65
CA LEU A 146 -12.64 -11.56 -3.83
C LEU A 146 -13.44 -11.68 -2.53
N GLN A 147 -12.92 -12.35 -1.50
CA GLN A 147 -13.57 -12.46 -0.18
C GLN A 147 -13.61 -11.12 0.55
N TYR A 148 -12.74 -10.18 0.19
CA TYR A 148 -12.61 -8.85 0.80
C TYR A 148 -13.26 -7.74 -0.03
N GLY A 149 -13.65 -8.05 -1.28
CA GLY A 149 -14.29 -7.15 -2.21
C GLY A 149 -13.85 -7.39 -3.66
N ASP A 150 -14.44 -6.63 -4.58
CA ASP A 150 -14.04 -6.68 -5.99
C ASP A 150 -12.62 -6.11 -6.16
N PRO A 151 -11.64 -6.89 -6.67
CA PRO A 151 -10.28 -6.40 -6.89
C PRO A 151 -10.20 -5.14 -7.76
N ALA A 152 -11.10 -4.99 -8.73
CA ALA A 152 -11.15 -3.80 -9.58
C ALA A 152 -11.56 -2.53 -8.80
N VAL A 153 -12.28 -2.69 -7.69
CA VAL A 153 -12.63 -1.61 -6.78
C VAL A 153 -11.56 -1.45 -5.69
N LEU A 154 -11.17 -2.54 -5.02
CA LEU A 154 -10.20 -2.52 -3.93
C LEU A 154 -8.89 -1.82 -4.34
N PHE A 155 -8.38 -2.11 -5.56
CA PHE A 155 -7.12 -1.59 -6.07
C PHE A 155 -7.28 -0.41 -7.03
N PHE A 156 -8.44 0.23 -7.01
CA PHE A 156 -8.68 1.41 -7.84
C PHE A 156 -7.80 2.59 -7.37
N ASN A 157 -6.99 3.12 -8.30
CA ASN A 157 -6.14 4.29 -8.04
C ASN A 157 -6.80 5.56 -8.60
N VAL A 158 -6.70 6.65 -7.86
CA VAL A 158 -7.20 7.98 -8.25
C VAL A 158 -6.02 8.87 -8.62
N ASN A 159 -5.69 8.92 -9.91
CA ASN A 159 -4.56 9.70 -10.43
C ASN A 159 -4.99 10.94 -11.23
N THR A 160 -6.25 10.96 -11.70
CA THR A 160 -6.78 12.00 -12.57
C THR A 160 -8.12 12.52 -12.05
N PRO A 161 -8.58 13.71 -12.49
CA PRO A 161 -9.93 14.18 -12.19
C PRO A 161 -11.03 13.21 -12.63
N ASP A 162 -10.84 12.51 -13.76
CA ASP A 162 -11.78 11.50 -14.24
C ASP A 162 -11.83 10.27 -13.32
N ASP A 163 -10.68 9.84 -12.79
CA ASP A 163 -10.64 8.78 -11.79
C ASP A 163 -11.37 9.21 -10.51
N LEU A 164 -11.20 10.46 -10.10
CA LEU A 164 -11.92 11.01 -8.95
C LEU A 164 -13.44 10.98 -9.18
N ALA A 165 -13.91 11.39 -10.36
CA ALA A 165 -15.32 11.33 -10.70
C ALA A 165 -15.86 9.88 -10.67
N ARG A 166 -15.09 8.92 -11.18
CA ARG A 166 -15.42 7.48 -11.12
C ARG A 166 -15.44 6.97 -9.67
N ALA A 167 -14.45 7.35 -8.86
CA ALA A 167 -14.40 7.00 -7.45
C ALA A 167 -15.61 7.55 -6.67
N GLU A 168 -16.08 8.77 -7.00
CA GLU A 168 -17.31 9.33 -6.40
C GLU A 168 -18.55 8.48 -6.74
N VAL A 169 -18.65 7.96 -7.97
CA VAL A 169 -19.75 7.05 -8.37
C VAL A 169 -19.67 5.75 -7.58
N ILE A 170 -18.49 5.12 -7.49
CA ILE A 170 -18.27 3.90 -6.71
C ILE A 170 -18.66 4.13 -5.25
N CYS A 171 -18.21 5.23 -4.63
CA CYS A 171 -18.51 5.56 -3.25
C CYS A 171 -20.01 5.73 -2.97
N ARG A 172 -20.77 6.29 -3.91
CA ARG A 172 -22.22 6.43 -3.78
C ARG A 172 -22.96 5.09 -3.86
N ASN A 173 -22.46 4.17 -4.67
CA ASN A 173 -23.13 2.90 -4.96
C ASN A 173 -22.83 1.83 -3.90
N HIS A 174 -21.76 1.99 -3.12
CA HIS A 174 -21.33 1.02 -2.11
C HIS A 174 -21.45 1.62 -0.71
N ALA A 175 -22.41 1.13 0.10
CA ALA A 175 -22.65 1.62 1.46
C ALA A 175 -21.43 1.45 2.40
N SER A 176 -20.59 0.43 2.14
CA SER A 176 -19.37 0.15 2.90
C SER A 176 -18.27 1.22 2.76
N PHE A 177 -18.39 2.11 1.77
CA PHE A 177 -17.41 3.18 1.52
C PHE A 177 -17.96 4.59 1.84
N ARG A 178 -19.10 4.69 2.52
CA ARG A 178 -19.72 5.98 2.92
C ARG A 178 -19.16 6.50 4.23
#